data_b4cb630a709c9975410eb53b3ae5a063
#
_entry.id   b4cb630a709c9975410eb53b3ae5a063
#
_cell.length_a   1.000
_cell.length_b   1.000
_cell.length_c   1.000
_cell.angle_alpha   90.00
_cell.angle_beta   90.00
_cell.angle_gamma   90.00
#
_symmetry.space_group_name_H-M   'P 1'
#
loop_
_entity.id
_entity.type
_entity.pdbx_description
1 polymer ?
#
loop_
_entity_poly.entity_id
_entity_poly.type
_entity_poly.pdbx_seq_one_letter_code
_entity_poly.pdbx_strand_id
1 'polypeptide(L)'
;MPDDDGTAAAAAGSGDPPPRLFVYGSLRAGETGEMAALLHRHARHLGTGTIRACLYAVSWYSVAAPCDEPEAVVHGDAFELDAEAADGVLAALDAYEGSDFRRTAVEVRMEDETSVAAQAYLCVASVAGLRRIGHGDWRREREAAGREPTGAAG
;
A
#
# COMPACT_ATOMS: atom_id res chain seq x y z
N MET A 1 21.50 6.55 -23.57
CA MET A 1 21.31 5.95 -22.98
C MET A 1 21.41 6.00 -22.32
N PRO A 2 21.02 6.43 -22.76
CA PRO A 2 20.69 6.05 -22.19
C PRO A 2 20.67 6.22 -21.55
N ASP A 3 20.20 6.56 -21.91
CA ASP A 3 19.98 6.15 -21.18
C ASP A 3 19.99 6.30 -20.62
N ASP A 4 19.69 6.73 -21.07
CA ASP A 4 19.50 6.26 -20.41
C ASP A 4 19.58 6.37 -19.90
N ASP A 5 19.38 6.82 -20.38
CA ASP A 5 19.31 6.29 -19.80
C ASP A 5 19.38 6.19 -19.32
N GLY A 6 19.27 6.58 -19.64
CA GLY A 6 19.06 5.85 -19.18
C GLY A 6 19.16 5.69 -18.74
N THR A 7 19.09 5.63 -18.88
CA THR A 7 19.03 4.90 -18.42
C THR A 7 19.29 4.54 -17.85
N ALA A 8 19.43 4.54 -18.05
CA ALA A 8 19.48 3.73 -17.53
C ALA A 8 19.72 3.29 -16.98
N ALA A 9 19.83 3.09 -17.09
CA ALA A 9 19.83 2.28 -16.64
C ALA A 9 20.03 1.76 -16.21
N ALA A 10 20.12 1.51 -16.39
CA ALA A 10 20.06 0.69 -16.11
C ALA A 10 20.32 0.05 -15.85
N ALA A 11 20.37 -0.23 -16.04
CA ALA A 11 20.32 -1.06 -15.95
C ALA A 11 20.51 -1.60 -15.88
N ALA A 12 20.80 -1.94 -16.21
CA ALA A 12 20.81 -2.45 -16.35
C ALA A 12 20.72 -2.57 -16.56
N GLY A 13 20.82 -2.63 -16.81
CA GLY A 13 20.48 -2.66 -17.11
C GLY A 13 19.76 -2.09 -17.28
N SER A 14 19.33 -2.21 -17.60
CA SER A 14 18.50 -1.36 -17.77
C SER A 14 18.15 -0.45 -16.78
N GLY A 15 17.92 0.25 -16.66
CA GLY A 15 17.90 1.29 -15.72
C GLY A 15 16.67 1.68 -15.01
N ASP A 16 15.60 0.93 -15.08
CA ASP A 16 14.39 1.26 -14.34
C ASP A 16 14.64 1.09 -12.85
N PRO A 17 14.15 2.02 -12.03
CA PRO A 17 14.28 1.84 -10.58
C PRO A 17 13.43 0.64 -10.12
N PRO A 18 13.79 0.00 -9.01
CA PRO A 18 12.98 -1.08 -8.46
C PRO A 18 11.57 -0.61 -8.15
N PRO A 19 10.58 -1.47 -8.29
CA PRO A 19 9.21 -1.10 -7.97
C PRO A 19 9.06 -0.76 -6.50
N ARG A 20 8.15 0.15 -6.21
CA ARG A 20 7.79 0.51 -4.85
C ARG A 20 6.32 0.27 -4.63
N LEU A 21 5.98 -0.17 -3.43
CA LEU A 21 4.62 -0.51 -3.09
C LEU A 21 4.24 0.20 -1.79
N PHE A 22 3.08 0.85 -1.79
CA PHE A 22 2.51 1.45 -0.60
C PHE A 22 1.39 0.54 -0.10
N VAL A 23 1.47 0.17 1.18
CA VAL A 23 0.51 -0.75 1.79
C VAL A 23 -0.11 -0.07 3.01
N TYR A 24 -1.40 -0.29 3.23
CA TYR A 24 -2.12 0.46 4.27
C TYR A 24 -2.90 -0.44 5.23
N GLY A 25 -2.80 -1.75 5.08
CA GLY A 25 -3.53 -2.69 5.91
C GLY A 25 -2.65 -3.85 6.39
N SER A 26 -3.05 -5.06 6.09
CA SER A 26 -2.40 -6.26 6.63
C SER A 26 -0.99 -6.50 6.11
N LEU A 27 -0.54 -5.73 5.12
CA LEU A 27 0.81 -5.86 4.59
C LEU A 27 1.80 -4.88 5.20
N ARG A 28 1.36 -4.02 6.10
CA ARG A 28 2.22 -2.98 6.68
C ARG A 28 3.37 -3.61 7.49
N ALA A 29 4.41 -2.80 7.70
CA ALA A 29 5.52 -3.20 8.56
C ALA A 29 4.98 -3.59 9.93
N GLY A 30 5.47 -4.69 10.49
CA GLY A 30 5.00 -5.19 11.77
C GLY A 30 3.85 -6.17 11.68
N GLU A 31 3.20 -6.28 10.54
CA GLU A 31 2.15 -7.28 10.36
C GLU A 31 2.78 -8.65 10.11
N THR A 32 2.04 -9.70 10.48
CA THR A 32 2.63 -11.04 10.52
C THR A 32 1.97 -12.06 9.61
N GLY A 33 1.03 -11.65 8.79
CA GLY A 33 0.37 -12.57 7.88
C GLY A 33 1.33 -13.14 6.84
N GLU A 34 0.90 -14.18 6.14
CA GLU A 34 1.74 -14.86 5.16
C GLU A 34 2.15 -13.93 4.02
N MET A 35 1.22 -13.11 3.53
CA MET A 35 1.54 -12.17 2.45
C MET A 35 2.42 -11.04 2.95
N ALA A 36 2.21 -10.60 4.19
CA ALA A 36 3.10 -9.59 4.78
C ALA A 36 4.52 -10.15 4.87
N ALA A 37 4.67 -11.39 5.31
CA ALA A 37 5.99 -12.01 5.39
C ALA A 37 6.65 -12.11 4.00
N LEU A 38 5.87 -12.48 2.98
CA LEU A 38 6.39 -12.54 1.62
C LEU A 38 6.92 -11.17 1.17
N LEU A 39 6.12 -10.14 1.37
CA LEU A 39 6.53 -8.79 0.98
C LEU A 39 7.78 -8.37 1.75
N HIS A 40 7.76 -8.52 3.07
CA HIS A 40 8.85 -8.00 3.90
C HIS A 40 10.18 -8.72 3.66
N ARG A 41 10.10 -9.99 3.24
CA ARG A 41 11.31 -10.76 2.94
C ARG A 41 12.01 -10.26 1.69
N HIS A 42 11.25 -9.69 0.75
CA HIS A 42 11.76 -9.32 -0.55
C HIS A 42 11.70 -7.80 -0.79
N ALA A 43 11.60 -7.01 0.28
CA ALA A 43 11.48 -5.58 0.11
C ALA A 43 12.15 -4.84 1.26
N ARG A 44 12.55 -3.61 0.99
CA ARG A 44 13.14 -2.73 2.00
C ARG A 44 12.08 -1.72 2.44
N HIS A 45 11.87 -1.58 3.73
CA HIS A 45 10.93 -0.61 4.28
C HIS A 45 11.50 0.79 4.14
N LEU A 46 10.80 1.64 3.41
CA LEU A 46 11.25 3.02 3.19
C LEU A 46 10.76 3.97 4.27
N GLY A 47 9.69 3.62 4.97
CA GLY A 47 9.14 4.45 6.01
C GLY A 47 7.62 4.54 5.91
N THR A 48 7.03 5.29 6.83
CA THR A 48 5.60 5.55 6.80
C THR A 48 5.30 6.78 5.97
N GLY A 49 4.08 6.84 5.47
CA GLY A 49 3.65 7.98 4.67
C GLY A 49 2.16 7.93 4.42
N THR A 50 1.69 8.80 3.54
CA THR A 50 0.28 8.88 3.19
C THR A 50 0.10 8.97 1.69
N ILE A 51 -1.08 8.52 1.22
CA ILE A 51 -1.51 8.78 -0.15
C ILE A 51 -2.85 9.51 -0.11
N ARG A 52 -3.17 10.16 -1.22
CA ARG A 52 -4.46 10.85 -1.37
C ARG A 52 -5.52 9.84 -1.77
N ALA A 53 -6.38 9.50 -0.84
CA ALA A 53 -7.46 8.53 -1.06
C ALA A 53 -8.38 8.54 0.15
N CYS A 54 -9.51 7.86 0.03
CA CYS A 54 -10.45 7.67 1.13
C CYS A 54 -10.40 6.23 1.59
N LEU A 55 -10.46 6.01 2.90
CA LEU A 55 -10.36 4.70 3.51
C LEU A 55 -11.72 4.28 4.07
N TYR A 56 -12.09 3.03 3.85
CA TYR A 56 -13.38 2.49 4.30
C TYR A 56 -13.16 1.16 5.01
N ALA A 57 -14.03 0.88 5.97
CA ALA A 57 -14.00 -0.40 6.68
C ALA A 57 -14.90 -1.40 5.98
N VAL A 58 -14.39 -2.62 5.78
CA VAL A 58 -15.15 -3.73 5.24
C VAL A 58 -14.98 -4.88 6.21
N SER A 59 -15.90 -5.01 7.18
CA SER A 59 -15.77 -6.05 8.19
C SER A 59 -14.42 -5.96 8.89
N TRP A 60 -13.56 -6.97 8.73
CA TRP A 60 -12.29 -7.06 9.45
C TRP A 60 -11.12 -6.48 8.66
N TYR A 61 -11.34 -5.88 7.52
CA TYR A 61 -10.27 -5.29 6.72
C TYR A 61 -10.71 -3.93 6.18
N SER A 62 -9.80 -3.25 5.49
CA SER A 62 -10.07 -1.92 4.97
C SER A 62 -9.77 -1.87 3.48
N VAL A 63 -10.41 -0.93 2.80
CA VAL A 63 -10.14 -0.66 1.40
C VAL A 63 -9.92 0.82 1.21
N ALA A 64 -8.92 1.19 0.41
CA ALA A 64 -8.70 2.56 -0.01
C ALA A 64 -9.21 2.72 -1.43
N ALA A 65 -9.90 3.82 -1.68
CA ALA A 65 -10.44 4.08 -3.00
C ALA A 65 -10.17 5.53 -3.38
N PRO A 66 -10.00 5.81 -4.67
CA PRO A 66 -9.87 7.20 -5.11
C PRO A 66 -11.10 8.01 -4.70
N CYS A 67 -10.90 9.24 -4.34
CA CYS A 67 -12.01 10.13 -4.01
C CYS A 67 -11.62 11.56 -4.33
N ASP A 68 -12.63 12.45 -4.31
CA ASP A 68 -12.42 13.83 -4.69
C ASP A 68 -12.09 14.74 -3.52
N GLU A 69 -11.96 14.20 -2.31
CA GLU A 69 -11.70 15.03 -1.13
C GLU A 69 -10.22 15.39 -1.07
N PRO A 70 -9.89 16.67 -1.20
CA PRO A 70 -8.47 17.03 -1.32
C PRO A 70 -7.66 16.81 -0.06
N GLU A 71 -8.31 16.73 1.10
CA GLU A 71 -7.58 16.55 2.35
C GLU A 71 -7.62 15.10 2.85
N ALA A 72 -8.32 14.22 2.16
CA ALA A 72 -8.39 12.82 2.58
C ALA A 72 -7.08 12.13 2.30
N VAL A 73 -6.54 11.46 3.32
CA VAL A 73 -5.31 10.69 3.16
C VAL A 73 -5.48 9.33 3.80
N VAL A 74 -4.68 8.38 3.32
CA VAL A 74 -4.62 7.03 3.89
C VAL A 74 -3.20 6.81 4.35
N HIS A 75 -3.04 6.40 5.60
CA HIS A 75 -1.74 6.15 6.21
C HIS A 75 -1.26 4.74 5.93
N GLY A 76 0.02 4.59 5.70
CA GLY A 76 0.58 3.28 5.42
C GLY A 76 2.09 3.30 5.41
N ASP A 77 2.65 2.27 4.81
CA ASP A 77 4.09 2.08 4.70
C ASP A 77 4.49 1.91 3.25
N ALA A 78 5.63 2.49 2.89
CA ALA A 78 6.20 2.32 1.57
C ALA A 78 7.34 1.32 1.62
N PHE A 79 7.40 0.44 0.63
CA PHE A 79 8.44 -0.57 0.48
C PHE A 79 9.04 -0.48 -0.90
N GLU A 80 10.34 -0.74 -1.00
CA GLU A 80 11.00 -0.88 -2.29
C GLU A 80 11.31 -2.36 -2.48
N LEU A 81 10.78 -2.93 -3.57
CA LEU A 81 10.93 -4.37 -3.82
C LEU A 81 12.32 -4.66 -4.40
N ASP A 82 12.88 -5.81 -4.01
CA ASP A 82 14.09 -6.30 -4.67
C ASP A 82 13.78 -6.50 -6.14
N ALA A 83 14.61 -5.95 -7.02
CA ALA A 83 14.32 -5.98 -8.45
C ALA A 83 14.16 -7.41 -8.96
N GLU A 84 14.97 -8.34 -8.45
CA GLU A 84 14.92 -9.72 -8.92
C GLU A 84 13.69 -10.47 -8.46
N ALA A 85 13.11 -10.07 -7.35
CA ALA A 85 11.93 -10.75 -6.79
C ALA A 85 10.63 -10.05 -7.13
N ALA A 86 10.69 -8.84 -7.69
CA ALA A 86 9.53 -7.95 -7.78
C ALA A 86 8.38 -8.59 -8.55
N ASP A 87 8.66 -9.17 -9.72
CA ASP A 87 7.58 -9.73 -10.54
C ASP A 87 6.84 -10.83 -9.82
N GLY A 88 7.57 -11.73 -9.16
CA GLY A 88 6.93 -12.82 -8.43
C GLY A 88 6.16 -12.36 -7.22
N VAL A 89 6.71 -11.39 -6.49
CA VAL A 89 6.02 -10.85 -5.31
C VAL A 89 4.74 -10.14 -5.74
N LEU A 90 4.82 -9.30 -6.76
CA LEU A 90 3.65 -8.56 -7.22
C LEU A 90 2.58 -9.49 -7.78
N ALA A 91 2.98 -10.55 -8.49
CA ALA A 91 2.00 -11.51 -8.99
C ALA A 91 1.27 -12.20 -7.83
N ALA A 92 2.00 -12.56 -6.77
CA ALA A 92 1.37 -13.19 -5.62
C ALA A 92 0.43 -12.25 -4.89
N LEU A 93 0.83 -10.98 -4.74
CA LEU A 93 -0.01 -9.99 -4.08
C LEU A 93 -1.23 -9.64 -4.93
N ASP A 94 -1.07 -9.54 -6.25
CA ASP A 94 -2.20 -9.28 -7.15
C ASP A 94 -3.26 -10.38 -6.99
N ALA A 95 -2.81 -11.63 -6.93
CA ALA A 95 -3.74 -12.76 -6.75
C ALA A 95 -4.41 -12.72 -5.38
N TYR A 96 -3.66 -12.35 -4.36
CA TYR A 96 -4.18 -12.26 -2.99
C TYR A 96 -5.24 -11.17 -2.86
N GLU A 97 -5.00 -10.01 -3.48
CA GLU A 97 -5.95 -8.89 -3.38
C GLU A 97 -7.22 -9.15 -4.17
N GLY A 98 -7.12 -9.81 -5.29
CA GLY A 98 -8.30 -10.20 -6.06
C GLY A 98 -8.82 -9.10 -6.98
N SER A 99 -9.98 -9.37 -7.57
CA SER A 99 -10.51 -8.52 -8.64
C SER A 99 -11.12 -7.21 -8.15
N ASP A 100 -11.39 -7.08 -6.84
CA ASP A 100 -11.92 -5.84 -6.30
C ASP A 100 -10.87 -4.76 -6.18
N PHE A 101 -9.61 -5.09 -6.38
CA PHE A 101 -8.50 -4.16 -6.25
C PHE A 101 -7.71 -4.09 -7.53
N ARG A 102 -7.12 -2.93 -7.78
CA ARG A 102 -6.20 -2.74 -8.90
C ARG A 102 -4.95 -2.04 -8.38
N ARG A 103 -3.79 -2.56 -8.73
CA ARG A 103 -2.52 -1.94 -8.40
C ARG A 103 -2.38 -0.67 -9.24
N THR A 104 -2.34 0.47 -8.57
CA THR A 104 -2.48 1.79 -9.19
C THR A 104 -1.30 2.66 -8.79
N ALA A 105 -0.79 3.45 -9.72
CA ALA A 105 0.30 4.38 -9.42
C ALA A 105 -0.20 5.47 -8.48
N VAL A 106 0.58 5.74 -7.45
CA VAL A 106 0.24 6.76 -6.45
C VAL A 106 1.51 7.53 -6.09
N GLU A 107 1.31 8.70 -5.52
CA GLU A 107 2.38 9.47 -4.93
C GLU A 107 2.27 9.34 -3.41
N VAL A 108 3.35 8.89 -2.78
CA VAL A 108 3.38 8.73 -1.32
C VAL A 108 4.11 9.93 -0.73
N ARG A 109 3.45 10.61 0.19
CA ARG A 109 4.09 11.68 0.94
C ARG A 109 4.67 11.06 2.21
N MET A 110 5.99 11.03 2.27
CA MET A 110 6.68 10.41 3.40
C MET A 110 6.68 11.35 4.60
N GLU A 111 7.03 10.81 5.77
CA GLU A 111 7.06 11.60 6.98
C GLU A 111 8.09 12.73 6.96
N ASP A 112 9.18 12.57 6.20
CA ASP A 112 10.16 13.62 6.05
C ASP A 112 9.77 14.64 4.97
N GLU A 113 8.52 14.56 4.49
CA GLU A 113 7.92 15.43 3.50
C GLU A 113 8.44 15.27 2.08
N THR A 114 9.26 14.26 1.83
CA THR A 114 9.60 13.90 0.45
C THR A 114 8.46 13.12 -0.17
N SER A 115 8.45 13.07 -1.50
CA SER A 115 7.45 12.31 -2.24
C SER A 115 8.12 11.15 -2.94
N VAL A 116 7.45 10.00 -2.93
CA VAL A 116 7.95 8.77 -3.53
C VAL A 116 6.87 8.23 -4.45
N ALA A 117 7.25 7.92 -5.70
CA ALA A 117 6.33 7.25 -6.61
C ALA A 117 6.23 5.78 -6.24
N ALA A 118 5.02 5.26 -6.15
CA ALA A 118 4.80 3.86 -5.76
C ALA A 118 3.52 3.38 -6.40
N GLN A 119 3.15 2.14 -6.10
CA GLN A 119 1.87 1.58 -6.47
C GLN A 119 1.13 1.18 -5.20
N ALA A 120 -0.19 1.19 -5.26
CA ALA A 120 -1.02 0.76 -4.13
C ALA A 120 -2.22 0.00 -4.68
N TYR A 121 -2.74 -0.91 -3.87
CA TYR A 121 -3.94 -1.66 -4.24
C TYR A 121 -5.16 -0.83 -3.88
N LEU A 122 -5.75 -0.21 -4.87
CA LEU A 122 -6.94 0.62 -4.67
C LEU A 122 -8.18 -0.14 -5.09
N CYS A 123 -9.25 0.05 -4.32
CA CYS A 123 -10.50 -0.64 -4.57
C CYS A 123 -11.15 -0.06 -5.83
N VAL A 124 -11.53 -0.95 -6.76
CA VAL A 124 -12.25 -0.56 -7.97
C VAL A 124 -13.70 -0.99 -7.93
N ALA A 125 -14.10 -1.71 -6.87
CA ALA A 125 -15.49 -2.03 -6.64
C ALA A 125 -16.17 -0.85 -5.96
N SER A 126 -17.51 -0.88 -5.91
CA SER A 126 -18.25 0.20 -5.26
C SER A 126 -17.97 0.22 -3.76
N VAL A 127 -17.78 1.42 -3.22
CA VAL A 127 -17.66 1.60 -1.76
C VAL A 127 -18.95 2.15 -1.17
N ALA A 128 -20.01 2.22 -1.94
CA ALA A 128 -21.29 2.73 -1.45
C ALA A 128 -21.77 1.87 -0.27
N GLY A 129 -22.20 2.53 0.80
CA GLY A 129 -22.66 1.83 1.98
C GLY A 129 -21.58 1.40 2.94
N LEU A 130 -20.31 1.54 2.59
CA LEU A 130 -19.22 1.19 3.51
C LEU A 130 -18.97 2.34 4.48
N ARG A 131 -18.54 1.97 5.69
CA ARG A 131 -18.26 2.97 6.72
C ARG A 131 -16.94 3.67 6.41
N ARG A 132 -16.97 4.99 6.36
CA ARG A 132 -15.79 5.79 6.12
C ARG A 132 -14.91 5.85 7.37
N ILE A 133 -13.61 5.67 7.18
CA ILE A 133 -12.64 5.85 8.26
C ILE A 133 -11.99 7.21 8.03
N GLY A 134 -12.52 8.23 8.69
CA GLY A 134 -12.16 9.61 8.37
C GLY A 134 -10.71 9.97 8.66
N HIS A 135 -10.11 9.36 9.68
CA HIS A 135 -8.69 9.63 9.97
C HIS A 135 -7.73 8.86 9.05
N GLY A 136 -8.24 7.92 8.25
CA GLY A 136 -7.44 7.28 7.20
C GLY A 136 -6.40 6.28 7.66
N ASP A 137 -6.47 5.78 8.87
CA ASP A 137 -5.44 4.90 9.41
C ASP A 137 -6.09 3.62 9.94
N TRP A 138 -5.95 2.53 9.17
CA TRP A 138 -6.58 1.26 9.54
C TRP A 138 -6.00 0.70 10.84
N ARG A 139 -4.69 0.89 11.07
CA ARG A 139 -4.07 0.38 12.29
C ARG A 139 -4.64 1.07 13.52
N ARG A 140 -4.83 2.39 13.43
CA ARG A 140 -5.46 3.15 14.50
C ARG A 140 -6.90 2.70 14.73
N GLU A 141 -7.61 2.42 13.65
CA GLU A 141 -9.00 1.96 13.74
C GLU A 141 -9.06 0.60 14.43
N ARG A 142 -8.16 -0.32 14.07
CA ARG A 142 -8.12 -1.63 14.70
C ARG A 142 -7.78 -1.55 16.17
N GLU A 143 -6.88 -0.66 16.54
CA GLU A 143 -6.52 -0.50 17.96
C GLU A 143 -7.70 0.00 18.77
N ALA A 144 -8.46 0.93 18.21
CA ALA A 144 -9.65 1.44 18.89
C ALA A 144 -10.70 0.34 19.05
N ALA A 145 -10.92 -0.45 17.99
CA ALA A 145 -11.87 -1.56 18.06
C ALA A 145 -11.42 -2.62 19.05
N GLY A 146 -10.11 -2.87 19.13
CA GLY A 146 -9.59 -3.88 20.03
C GLY A 146 -9.72 -3.53 21.49
N ARG A 147 -10.00 -2.28 21.80
CA ARG A 147 -10.26 -1.90 23.21
C ARG A 147 -11.68 -2.12 23.65
N GLU A 148 -12.58 -2.46 22.74
CA GLU A 148 -13.97 -2.69 23.06
C GLU A 148 -14.12 -4.05 23.72
N PRO A 149 -15.07 -4.19 24.64
CA PRO A 149 -15.26 -5.48 25.30
C PRO A 149 -15.59 -6.60 24.33
N THR A 150 -16.22 -6.27 23.23
CA THR A 150 -16.59 -7.26 22.24
C THR A 150 -15.71 -7.20 21.02
N GLY A 151 -14.65 -6.47 21.10
CA GLY A 151 -13.84 -6.17 19.95
C GLY A 151 -13.06 -7.33 19.43
N ALA A 152 -13.66 -8.44 19.43
CA ALA A 152 -13.03 -9.65 19.02
C ALA A 152 -12.65 -9.66 17.56
N ALA A 153 -13.39 -9.03 16.79
CA ALA A 153 -13.25 -9.19 15.36
C ALA A 153 -11.87 -8.94 14.90
N GLY A 154 -11.09 -8.79 15.40
CA GLY A 154 -9.86 -8.71 14.86
C GLY A 154 -9.13 -8.91 13.97
#